data_ed3df3a978b35729c7298fb3e15a021e
#
_entry.id   ed3df3a978b35729c7298fb3e15a021e
#
_cell.length_a   1.000
_cell.length_b   1.000
_cell.length_c   1.000
_cell.angle_alpha   90.00
_cell.angle_beta   90.00
_cell.angle_gamma   90.00
#
_symmetry.space_group_name_H-M   'P 1'
#
loop_
_entity.id
_entity.type
_entity.pdbx_description
1 polymer ?
#
loop_
_entity_poly.entity_id
_entity_poly.type
_entity_poly.pdbx_seq_one_letter_code
_entity_poly.pdbx_strand_id
1 'polypeptide(L)'
;YLYNQYIKEPIREFPTFIQAVDEFYSNLESQKIDLKAFQQEREALKKLSNVRQDHAQRLEELAKVQLVDRHKAELITRNQSLVDSVIYAVRALIAKQLSWIDIKDLIKARQDQKDPLALHIRQLKLETNQITMRLSDPFANLDDDDDDDDDQREEGEQKLETVDVDIDLGVSAYSNATRYYDQKRGAAKKEQKTIEASGKALKSAEKKTQQTLKDVRIQTTISKARKVFWFEKFYWFISSENFLVIGGRDQQQNELIVKRYLRATDIYVHAEIQGASSVVIKNPGGGEIPPKTLLE
;
A
#
# COMPACT_ATOMS: atom_id res chain seq x y z
N TYR A 1 -34.26 -35.99 1.48
CA TYR A 1 -33.62 -37.33 1.42
C TYR A 1 -32.15 -37.34 0.91
N LEU A 2 -31.71 -36.32 0.19
CA LEU A 2 -30.34 -36.23 -0.33
C LEU A 2 -29.36 -35.51 0.61
N TYR A 3 -29.82 -34.83 1.62
CA TYR A 3 -29.00 -34.03 2.55
C TYR A 3 -28.31 -34.87 3.64
N ASN A 4 -28.86 -35.99 4.03
CA ASN A 4 -28.36 -36.80 5.15
C ASN A 4 -27.04 -37.57 4.88
N GLN A 5 -26.61 -37.69 3.63
CA GLN A 5 -25.40 -38.45 3.29
C GLN A 5 -24.09 -37.63 3.42
N TYR A 6 -24.16 -36.30 3.53
CA TYR A 6 -22.99 -35.42 3.51
C TYR A 6 -22.74 -34.63 4.80
N ILE A 7 -23.68 -34.65 5.76
CA ILE A 7 -23.54 -33.90 6.99
C ILE A 7 -22.94 -34.79 8.07
N LYS A 8 -21.68 -34.57 8.43
CA LYS A 8 -21.00 -35.21 9.57
C LYS A 8 -21.34 -34.59 10.94
N GLU A 9 -22.25 -33.62 10.97
CA GLU A 9 -22.63 -32.94 12.21
C GLU A 9 -23.79 -33.63 12.90
N PRO A 10 -23.84 -33.63 14.25
CA PRO A 10 -24.90 -34.25 14.99
C PRO A 10 -26.24 -33.59 14.66
N ILE A 11 -27.23 -34.43 14.32
CA ILE A 11 -28.61 -34.01 14.06
C ILE A 11 -29.22 -33.53 15.40
N ARG A 12 -29.79 -32.31 15.38
CA ARG A 12 -30.57 -31.79 16.52
C ARG A 12 -32.03 -31.99 16.28
N GLU A 13 -32.73 -32.53 17.28
CA GLU A 13 -34.16 -32.70 17.25
C GLU A 13 -34.85 -31.50 17.94
N PHE A 14 -35.94 -31.04 17.38
CA PHE A 14 -36.75 -29.94 17.92
C PHE A 14 -38.20 -30.36 18.08
N PRO A 15 -38.89 -29.90 19.12
CA PRO A 15 -40.31 -30.22 19.34
C PRO A 15 -41.22 -29.75 18.21
N THR A 16 -40.85 -28.65 17.54
CA THR A 16 -41.65 -28.11 16.43
C THR A 16 -40.78 -27.61 15.30
N PHE A 17 -41.26 -27.64 14.07
CA PHE A 17 -40.59 -27.10 12.90
C PHE A 17 -40.26 -25.62 13.05
N ILE A 18 -41.13 -24.83 13.68
CA ILE A 18 -40.92 -23.40 13.91
C ILE A 18 -39.69 -23.16 14.79
N GLN A 19 -39.51 -23.93 15.85
CA GLN A 19 -38.33 -23.84 16.72
C GLN A 19 -37.02 -24.20 15.99
N ALA A 20 -37.06 -25.23 15.14
CA ALA A 20 -35.92 -25.60 14.32
C ALA A 20 -35.54 -24.46 13.35
N VAL A 21 -36.51 -23.83 12.73
CA VAL A 21 -36.31 -22.69 11.81
C VAL A 21 -35.77 -21.45 12.55
N ASP A 22 -36.33 -21.14 13.70
CA ASP A 22 -35.86 -20.00 14.52
C ASP A 22 -34.43 -20.21 15.00
N GLU A 23 -34.10 -21.39 15.47
CA GLU A 23 -32.73 -21.71 15.89
C GLU A 23 -31.74 -21.64 14.72
N PHE A 24 -32.12 -22.21 13.59
CA PHE A 24 -31.27 -22.18 12.38
C PHE A 24 -30.99 -20.76 11.92
N TYR A 25 -32.01 -19.91 11.80
CA TYR A 25 -31.81 -18.53 11.35
C TYR A 25 -31.12 -17.66 12.38
N SER A 26 -31.38 -17.86 13.68
CA SER A 26 -30.69 -17.16 14.76
C SER A 26 -29.17 -17.48 14.75
N ASN A 27 -28.82 -18.75 14.56
CA ASN A 27 -27.41 -19.16 14.43
C ASN A 27 -26.78 -18.56 13.16
N LEU A 28 -27.48 -18.57 12.03
CA LEU A 28 -27.00 -17.99 10.78
C LEU A 28 -26.77 -16.49 10.89
N GLU A 29 -27.66 -15.75 11.55
CA GLU A 29 -27.50 -14.32 11.82
C GLU A 29 -26.33 -14.03 12.76
N SER A 30 -26.18 -14.82 13.82
CA SER A 30 -25.04 -14.72 14.74
C SER A 30 -23.71 -14.93 14.00
N GLN A 31 -23.65 -15.96 13.15
CA GLN A 31 -22.45 -16.22 12.32
C GLN A 31 -22.14 -15.06 11.36
N LYS A 32 -23.16 -14.45 10.75
CA LYS A 32 -22.96 -13.27 9.88
C LYS A 32 -22.40 -12.06 10.66
N ILE A 33 -22.89 -11.84 11.88
CA ILE A 33 -22.40 -10.77 12.76
C ILE A 33 -20.94 -11.01 13.13
N ASP A 34 -20.60 -12.25 13.52
CA ASP A 34 -19.22 -12.63 13.86
C ASP A 34 -18.28 -12.49 12.67
N LEU A 35 -18.71 -12.93 11.49
CA LEU A 35 -17.93 -12.86 10.27
C LEU A 35 -17.64 -11.39 9.87
N LYS A 36 -18.63 -10.52 10.01
CA LYS A 36 -18.49 -9.09 9.77
C LYS A 36 -17.52 -8.44 10.78
N ALA A 37 -17.65 -8.78 12.06
CA ALA A 37 -16.75 -8.31 13.11
C ALA A 37 -15.31 -8.75 12.84
N PHE A 38 -15.11 -10.02 12.51
CA PHE A 38 -13.80 -10.58 12.16
C PHE A 38 -13.17 -9.88 10.94
N GLN A 39 -13.96 -9.59 9.90
CA GLN A 39 -13.48 -8.85 8.74
C GLN A 39 -13.02 -7.44 9.12
N GLN A 40 -13.79 -6.71 9.94
CA GLN A 40 -13.43 -5.37 10.41
C GLN A 40 -12.17 -5.37 11.29
N GLU A 41 -12.03 -6.34 12.19
CA GLU A 41 -10.82 -6.51 13.01
C GLU A 41 -9.59 -6.79 12.11
N ARG A 42 -9.74 -7.70 11.15
CA ARG A 42 -8.67 -8.04 10.19
C ARG A 42 -8.24 -6.84 9.35
N GLU A 43 -9.20 -6.04 8.87
CA GLU A 43 -8.89 -4.82 8.11
C GLU A 43 -8.16 -3.78 8.95
N ALA A 44 -8.56 -3.59 10.21
CA ALA A 44 -7.90 -2.67 11.13
C ALA A 44 -6.45 -3.08 11.40
N LEU A 45 -6.21 -4.37 11.64
CA LEU A 45 -4.87 -4.93 11.85
C LEU A 45 -4.02 -4.86 10.58
N LYS A 46 -4.62 -5.12 9.40
CA LYS A 46 -3.92 -4.99 8.12
C LYS A 46 -3.47 -3.55 7.84
N LYS A 47 -4.31 -2.55 8.15
CA LYS A 47 -3.92 -1.13 8.03
C LYS A 47 -2.73 -0.80 8.91
N LEU A 48 -2.70 -1.29 10.15
CA LEU A 48 -1.55 -1.08 11.04
C LEU A 48 -0.29 -1.77 10.53
N SER A 49 -0.41 -3.00 10.03
CA SER A 49 0.71 -3.75 9.42
C SER A 49 1.29 -3.01 8.21
N ASN A 50 0.42 -2.50 7.31
CA ASN A 50 0.86 -1.73 6.13
C ASN A 50 1.65 -0.48 6.54
N VAL A 51 1.17 0.27 7.55
CA VAL A 51 1.88 1.46 8.05
C VAL A 51 3.26 1.08 8.57
N ARG A 52 3.39 -0.03 9.33
CA ARG A 52 4.69 -0.51 9.81
C ARG A 52 5.63 -0.90 8.66
N GLN A 53 5.10 -1.59 7.66
CA GLN A 53 5.87 -2.01 6.49
C GLN A 53 6.35 -0.81 5.66
N ASP A 54 5.48 0.16 5.40
CA ASP A 54 5.85 1.39 4.67
C ASP A 54 6.98 2.16 5.38
N HIS A 55 6.90 2.26 6.71
CA HIS A 55 7.97 2.91 7.48
C HIS A 55 9.29 2.13 7.42
N ALA A 56 9.24 0.81 7.53
CA ALA A 56 10.43 -0.04 7.45
C ALA A 56 11.09 0.07 6.05
N GLN A 57 10.31 0.02 4.98
CA GLN A 57 10.82 0.17 3.61
C GLN A 57 11.48 1.53 3.39
N ARG A 58 10.86 2.63 3.86
CA ARG A 58 11.45 3.98 3.73
C ARG A 58 12.79 4.10 4.46
N LEU A 59 12.91 3.51 5.63
CA LEU A 59 14.17 3.51 6.38
C LEU A 59 15.24 2.68 5.66
N GLU A 60 14.87 1.52 5.14
CA GLU A 60 15.78 0.67 4.36
C GLU A 60 16.24 1.36 3.07
N GLU A 61 15.36 2.03 2.35
CA GLU A 61 15.70 2.81 1.16
C GLU A 61 16.69 3.95 1.48
N LEU A 62 16.44 4.70 2.58
CA LEU A 62 17.33 5.76 3.02
C LEU A 62 18.71 5.22 3.44
N ALA A 63 18.75 4.08 4.10
CA ALA A 63 20.01 3.41 4.45
C ALA A 63 20.79 2.94 3.20
N LYS A 64 20.10 2.35 2.22
CA LYS A 64 20.72 1.95 0.93
C LYS A 64 21.30 3.15 0.19
N VAL A 65 20.56 4.26 0.10
CA VAL A 65 21.05 5.50 -0.52
C VAL A 65 22.34 5.99 0.17
N GLN A 66 22.37 6.00 1.51
CA GLN A 66 23.57 6.41 2.25
C GLN A 66 24.77 5.53 1.96
N LEU A 67 24.60 4.21 1.88
CA LEU A 67 25.67 3.28 1.54
C LEU A 67 26.17 3.50 0.12
N VAL A 68 25.26 3.65 -0.85
CA VAL A 68 25.62 3.89 -2.25
C VAL A 68 26.33 5.23 -2.42
N ASP A 69 25.82 6.31 -1.82
CA ASP A 69 26.45 7.63 -1.92
C ASP A 69 27.82 7.66 -1.24
N ARG A 70 27.96 6.97 -0.10
CA ARG A 70 29.27 6.81 0.56
C ARG A 70 30.25 6.08 -0.34
N HIS A 71 29.84 4.93 -0.90
CA HIS A 71 30.70 4.13 -1.76
C HIS A 71 31.13 4.90 -3.01
N LYS A 72 30.22 5.62 -3.66
CA LYS A 72 30.53 6.48 -4.79
C LYS A 72 31.53 7.58 -4.42
N ALA A 73 31.35 8.23 -3.26
CA ALA A 73 32.28 9.25 -2.79
C ALA A 73 33.69 8.69 -2.52
N GLU A 74 33.78 7.51 -1.91
CA GLU A 74 35.04 6.80 -1.64
C GLU A 74 35.74 6.41 -2.95
N LEU A 75 35.00 5.87 -3.94
CA LEU A 75 35.57 5.54 -5.26
C LEU A 75 36.10 6.77 -6.00
N ILE A 76 35.39 7.90 -5.97
CA ILE A 76 35.90 9.16 -6.56
C ILE A 76 37.16 9.59 -5.85
N THR A 77 37.20 9.52 -4.52
CA THR A 77 38.39 9.96 -3.74
C THR A 77 39.59 9.09 -4.02
N ARG A 78 39.42 7.76 -4.09
CA ARG A 78 40.51 6.81 -4.40
C ARG A 78 41.02 6.93 -5.85
N ASN A 79 40.14 7.34 -6.77
CA ASN A 79 40.46 7.53 -8.19
C ASN A 79 40.58 9.02 -8.58
N GLN A 80 40.94 9.90 -7.66
CA GLN A 80 40.91 11.36 -7.89
C GLN A 80 41.67 11.79 -9.13
N SER A 81 42.91 11.33 -9.32
CA SER A 81 43.74 11.69 -10.46
C SER A 81 43.18 11.25 -11.81
N LEU A 82 42.58 10.06 -11.85
CA LEU A 82 41.88 9.54 -13.02
C LEU A 82 40.65 10.38 -13.36
N VAL A 83 39.82 10.66 -12.36
CA VAL A 83 38.57 11.45 -12.53
C VAL A 83 38.91 12.87 -13.01
N ASP A 84 39.91 13.56 -12.40
CA ASP A 84 40.33 14.88 -12.81
C ASP A 84 40.90 14.89 -14.23
N SER A 85 41.65 13.86 -14.62
CA SER A 85 42.17 13.70 -15.98
C SER A 85 41.07 13.55 -17.01
N VAL A 86 40.03 12.76 -16.72
CA VAL A 86 38.86 12.58 -17.59
C VAL A 86 38.04 13.88 -17.68
N ILE A 87 37.82 14.57 -16.56
CA ILE A 87 37.15 15.88 -16.54
C ILE A 87 37.91 16.87 -17.44
N TYR A 88 39.21 16.95 -17.30
CA TYR A 88 40.03 17.85 -18.11
C TYR A 88 39.95 17.49 -19.61
N ALA A 89 40.07 16.21 -19.96
CA ALA A 89 40.00 15.76 -21.34
C ALA A 89 38.64 16.09 -21.99
N VAL A 90 37.52 15.85 -21.29
CA VAL A 90 36.21 16.13 -21.82
C VAL A 90 35.96 17.65 -21.92
N ARG A 91 36.38 18.44 -20.92
CA ARG A 91 36.31 19.91 -20.99
C ARG A 91 37.10 20.47 -22.16
N ALA A 92 38.31 19.91 -22.45
CA ALA A 92 39.12 20.33 -23.58
C ALA A 92 38.42 20.07 -24.93
N LEU A 93 37.64 19.01 -25.03
CA LEU A 93 36.79 18.73 -26.22
C LEU A 93 35.65 19.75 -26.35
N ILE A 94 34.96 20.04 -25.25
CA ILE A 94 33.89 21.03 -25.20
C ILE A 94 34.41 22.43 -25.56
N ALA A 95 35.60 22.79 -25.05
CA ALA A 95 36.24 24.10 -25.34
C ALA A 95 36.61 24.28 -26.82
N LYS A 96 36.76 23.18 -27.57
CA LYS A 96 36.95 23.22 -29.05
C LYS A 96 35.68 23.50 -29.84
N GLN A 97 34.56 23.71 -29.16
CA GLN A 97 33.24 24.00 -29.72
C GLN A 97 32.73 22.91 -30.70
N LEU A 98 33.15 21.67 -30.48
CA LEU A 98 32.67 20.52 -31.24
C LEU A 98 31.19 20.26 -30.93
N SER A 99 30.45 19.73 -31.91
CA SER A 99 29.09 19.31 -31.63
C SER A 99 29.03 18.16 -30.62
N TRP A 100 27.94 18.00 -29.90
CA TRP A 100 27.78 16.90 -28.93
C TRP A 100 27.85 15.52 -29.60
N ILE A 101 27.46 15.44 -30.88
CA ILE A 101 27.55 14.21 -31.69
C ILE A 101 29.01 13.92 -31.96
N ASP A 102 29.80 14.90 -32.42
CA ASP A 102 31.21 14.73 -32.71
C ASP A 102 32.01 14.34 -31.45
N ILE A 103 31.68 14.92 -30.30
CA ILE A 103 32.29 14.55 -29.02
C ILE A 103 32.02 13.09 -28.67
N LYS A 104 30.76 12.62 -28.86
CA LYS A 104 30.40 11.21 -28.64
C LYS A 104 31.14 10.27 -29.56
N ASP A 105 31.21 10.60 -30.83
CA ASP A 105 31.88 9.77 -31.85
C ASP A 105 33.38 9.72 -31.59
N LEU A 106 33.99 10.84 -31.20
CA LEU A 106 35.42 10.92 -30.88
C LEU A 106 35.76 10.11 -29.64
N ILE A 107 34.93 10.15 -28.60
CA ILE A 107 35.16 9.33 -27.40
C ILE A 107 34.99 7.85 -27.73
N LYS A 108 33.99 7.48 -28.53
CA LYS A 108 33.81 6.10 -29.00
C LYS A 108 35.00 5.60 -29.81
N ALA A 109 35.49 6.40 -30.74
CA ALA A 109 36.70 6.07 -31.52
C ALA A 109 37.92 5.86 -30.63
N ARG A 110 38.06 6.64 -29.55
CA ARG A 110 39.14 6.43 -28.55
C ARG A 110 38.94 5.19 -27.71
N GLN A 111 37.68 4.85 -27.38
CA GLN A 111 37.39 3.58 -26.71
C GLN A 111 37.75 2.38 -27.56
N ASP A 112 37.49 2.44 -28.87
CA ASP A 112 37.89 1.39 -29.83
C ASP A 112 39.42 1.26 -29.93
N GLN A 113 40.15 2.37 -29.74
CA GLN A 113 41.64 2.40 -29.65
C GLN A 113 42.18 1.99 -28.28
N LYS A 114 41.32 1.60 -27.34
CA LYS A 114 41.67 1.21 -25.97
C LYS A 114 42.39 2.32 -25.18
N ASP A 115 42.02 3.59 -25.43
CA ASP A 115 42.52 4.70 -24.62
C ASP A 115 42.09 4.51 -23.14
N PRO A 116 43.05 4.47 -22.19
CA PRO A 116 42.74 4.18 -20.79
C PRO A 116 41.78 5.18 -20.15
N LEU A 117 41.77 6.46 -20.58
CA LEU A 117 40.81 7.44 -20.06
C LEU A 117 39.41 7.26 -20.64
N ALA A 118 39.32 6.97 -21.94
CA ALA A 118 38.06 6.81 -22.62
C ALA A 118 37.31 5.56 -22.17
N LEU A 119 38.02 4.47 -21.81
CA LEU A 119 37.41 3.22 -21.33
C LEU A 119 36.61 3.39 -20.05
N HIS A 120 36.94 4.35 -19.21
CA HIS A 120 36.20 4.65 -17.98
C HIS A 120 34.94 5.46 -18.21
N ILE A 121 34.73 6.05 -19.40
CA ILE A 121 33.52 6.82 -19.72
C ILE A 121 32.45 5.87 -20.24
N ARG A 122 31.36 5.70 -19.51
CA ARG A 122 30.22 4.87 -19.93
C ARG A 122 29.17 5.67 -20.72
N GLN A 123 28.86 6.87 -20.24
CA GLN A 123 27.84 7.70 -20.85
C GLN A 123 28.17 9.18 -20.71
N LEU A 124 27.87 9.94 -21.77
CA LEU A 124 27.95 11.40 -21.77
C LEU A 124 26.57 11.99 -21.59
N LYS A 125 26.38 12.77 -20.54
CA LYS A 125 25.18 13.53 -20.23
C LYS A 125 25.46 15.04 -20.38
N LEU A 126 25.85 15.45 -21.58
CA LEU A 126 26.33 16.80 -21.85
C LEU A 126 25.26 17.87 -21.62
N GLU A 127 23.98 17.52 -21.78
CA GLU A 127 22.84 18.40 -21.49
C GLU A 127 22.81 18.86 -20.02
N THR A 128 23.26 18.00 -19.11
CA THR A 128 23.33 18.29 -17.67
C THR A 128 24.75 18.60 -17.19
N ASN A 129 25.69 18.77 -18.13
CA ASN A 129 27.12 18.96 -17.86
C ASN A 129 27.72 17.83 -17.00
N GLN A 130 27.32 16.58 -17.24
CA GLN A 130 27.73 15.41 -16.48
C GLN A 130 28.24 14.30 -17.38
N ILE A 131 29.07 13.42 -16.83
CA ILE A 131 29.46 12.15 -17.43
C ILE A 131 29.22 11.02 -16.41
N THR A 132 28.88 9.84 -16.91
CA THR A 132 28.87 8.63 -16.07
C THR A 132 30.20 7.90 -16.28
N MET A 133 30.96 7.77 -15.23
CA MET A 133 32.24 7.03 -15.24
C MET A 133 32.06 5.68 -14.54
N ARG A 134 32.76 4.67 -15.07
CA ARG A 134 32.88 3.36 -14.42
C ARG A 134 34.16 3.37 -13.59
N LEU A 135 34.01 3.28 -12.28
CA LEU A 135 35.09 3.27 -11.31
C LEU A 135 35.14 1.93 -10.59
N SER A 136 36.34 1.44 -10.32
CA SER A 136 36.62 0.30 -9.44
C SER A 136 37.52 0.73 -8.29
N ASP A 137 37.57 -0.06 -7.24
CA ASP A 137 38.49 0.19 -6.14
C ASP A 137 39.90 -0.22 -6.59
N PRO A 138 40.85 0.75 -6.67
CA PRO A 138 42.22 0.43 -7.07
C PRO A 138 42.97 -0.41 -6.02
N PHE A 139 42.45 -0.54 -4.80
CA PHE A 139 43.10 -1.25 -3.71
C PHE A 139 42.41 -2.59 -3.37
N ALA A 140 41.38 -2.99 -4.10
CA ALA A 140 40.59 -4.20 -3.82
C ALA A 140 41.42 -5.51 -3.86
N ASN A 141 42.61 -5.49 -4.51
CA ASN A 141 43.47 -6.66 -4.59
C ASN A 141 44.59 -6.68 -3.51
N LEU A 142 44.60 -5.70 -2.59
CA LEU A 142 45.66 -5.61 -1.57
C LEU A 142 45.25 -6.19 -0.21
N ASP A 143 43.94 -6.44 -0.02
CA ASP A 143 43.41 -6.91 1.26
C ASP A 143 43.33 -8.46 1.35
N ASP A 144 43.67 -9.21 0.28
CA ASP A 144 43.61 -10.67 0.21
C ASP A 144 44.95 -11.40 0.54
N ASP A 145 45.95 -10.68 1.02
CA ASP A 145 47.31 -11.26 1.24
C ASP A 145 47.50 -11.94 2.62
N ASP A 146 46.49 -12.04 3.47
CA ASP A 146 46.62 -12.58 4.85
C ASP A 146 46.07 -14.01 5.07
N ASP A 147 45.62 -14.73 4.05
CA ASP A 147 45.28 -16.16 4.21
C ASP A 147 46.15 -17.05 3.29
N ASP A 148 47.24 -17.52 3.87
CA ASP A 148 48.06 -18.65 3.41
C ASP A 148 47.19 -19.94 3.40
N ASP A 149 46.53 -20.25 2.30
CA ASP A 149 46.19 -21.64 1.97
C ASP A 149 46.28 -21.85 0.45
N ASP A 150 47.37 -22.56 0.14
CA ASP A 150 47.79 -23.06 -1.15
C ASP A 150 46.76 -24.10 -1.65
N ASP A 151 46.14 -23.90 -2.77
CA ASP A 151 45.94 -24.83 -3.88
C ASP A 151 44.81 -24.38 -4.82
N GLN A 152 45.16 -24.27 -6.11
CA GLN A 152 44.26 -24.20 -7.27
C GLN A 152 43.47 -22.90 -7.48
N ARG A 153 44.18 -21.79 -7.76
CA ARG A 153 43.55 -20.66 -8.46
C ARG A 153 43.65 -20.91 -9.98
N GLU A 154 42.50 -21.35 -10.56
CA GLU A 154 42.27 -21.17 -11.99
C GLU A 154 42.37 -19.67 -12.30
N GLU A 155 43.12 -19.33 -13.38
CA GLU A 155 43.23 -17.97 -13.95
C GLU A 155 41.85 -17.48 -14.46
N GLY A 156 40.94 -17.19 -13.53
CA GLY A 156 39.74 -16.41 -13.78
C GLY A 156 40.01 -14.97 -13.40
N GLU A 157 40.03 -14.05 -14.37
CA GLU A 157 40.06 -12.60 -14.14
C GLU A 157 39.05 -12.29 -13.01
N GLN A 158 39.57 -11.97 -11.81
CA GLN A 158 38.75 -11.45 -10.73
C GLN A 158 38.11 -10.15 -11.22
N LYS A 159 36.83 -10.21 -11.58
CA LYS A 159 36.08 -9.10 -12.11
C LYS A 159 35.88 -8.10 -10.97
N LEU A 160 36.81 -7.15 -10.86
CA LEU A 160 36.73 -6.02 -9.93
C LEU A 160 35.31 -5.45 -9.97
N GLU A 161 34.68 -5.33 -8.81
CA GLU A 161 33.34 -4.74 -8.69
C GLU A 161 33.40 -3.29 -9.18
N THR A 162 32.79 -3.04 -10.33
CA THR A 162 32.80 -1.71 -10.97
C THR A 162 31.47 -1.02 -10.71
N VAL A 163 31.52 0.26 -10.32
CA VAL A 163 30.36 1.09 -10.03
C VAL A 163 30.28 2.25 -11.00
N ASP A 164 29.09 2.48 -11.54
CA ASP A 164 28.85 3.63 -12.41
C ASP A 164 28.53 4.87 -11.53
N VAL A 165 29.33 5.92 -11.72
CA VAL A 165 29.30 7.16 -10.92
C VAL A 165 29.11 8.37 -11.84
N ASP A 166 28.13 9.23 -11.52
CA ASP A 166 27.87 10.46 -12.26
C ASP A 166 28.80 11.58 -11.75
N ILE A 167 29.61 12.13 -12.65
CA ILE A 167 30.59 13.17 -12.38
C ILE A 167 30.17 14.48 -13.07
N ASP A 168 30.11 15.55 -12.32
CA ASP A 168 29.88 16.90 -12.84
C ASP A 168 31.17 17.47 -13.42
N LEU A 169 31.11 17.83 -14.69
CA LEU A 169 32.25 18.41 -15.40
C LEU A 169 32.58 19.84 -14.96
N GLY A 170 31.66 20.53 -14.27
CA GLY A 170 31.87 21.90 -13.80
C GLY A 170 32.79 22.02 -12.61
N VAL A 171 33.06 20.94 -11.89
CA VAL A 171 33.82 20.92 -10.64
C VAL A 171 34.91 19.85 -10.65
N SER A 172 35.83 19.88 -9.67
CA SER A 172 36.91 18.88 -9.54
C SER A 172 36.38 17.54 -8.99
N ALA A 173 37.22 16.51 -9.09
CA ALA A 173 36.93 15.19 -8.47
C ALA A 173 36.66 15.33 -6.98
N TYR A 174 37.44 16.10 -6.24
CA TYR A 174 37.20 16.35 -4.81
C TYR A 174 35.84 16.97 -4.53
N SER A 175 35.43 17.97 -5.31
CA SER A 175 34.13 18.61 -5.15
C SER A 175 32.96 17.65 -5.50
N ASN A 176 33.16 16.78 -6.50
CA ASN A 176 32.21 15.71 -6.82
C ASN A 176 32.08 14.73 -5.66
N ALA A 177 33.17 14.28 -5.06
CA ALA A 177 33.16 13.41 -3.87
C ALA A 177 32.44 14.09 -2.69
N THR A 178 32.75 15.36 -2.43
CA THR A 178 32.11 16.15 -1.37
C THR A 178 30.59 16.22 -1.57
N ARG A 179 30.12 16.38 -2.81
CA ARG A 179 28.70 16.39 -3.15
C ARG A 179 28.01 15.07 -2.76
N TYR A 180 28.62 13.93 -3.02
CA TYR A 180 28.08 12.63 -2.61
C TYR A 180 28.11 12.45 -1.09
N TYR A 181 29.14 12.93 -0.39
CA TYR A 181 29.15 12.95 1.08
C TYR A 181 28.06 13.87 1.65
N ASP A 182 27.75 14.99 1.01
CA ASP A 182 26.66 15.87 1.41
C ASP A 182 25.28 15.24 1.17
N GLN A 183 25.12 14.50 0.06
CA GLN A 183 23.91 13.72 -0.20
C GLN A 183 23.71 12.65 0.88
N LYS A 184 24.76 11.90 1.24
CA LYS A 184 24.74 10.95 2.35
C LYS A 184 24.32 11.64 3.67
N ARG A 185 24.95 12.79 4.01
CA ARG A 185 24.58 13.55 5.21
C ARG A 185 23.12 14.03 5.19
N GLY A 186 22.64 14.44 4.03
CA GLY A 186 21.25 14.81 3.81
C GLY A 186 20.30 13.64 4.01
N ALA A 187 20.64 12.46 3.48
CA ALA A 187 19.86 11.23 3.66
C ALA A 187 19.83 10.79 5.13
N ALA A 188 20.96 10.87 5.85
CA ALA A 188 21.02 10.55 7.28
C ALA A 188 20.14 11.49 8.13
N LYS A 189 20.15 12.79 7.82
CA LYS A 189 19.23 13.74 8.49
C LYS A 189 17.75 13.44 8.20
N LYS A 190 17.44 13.02 6.97
CA LYS A 190 16.07 12.60 6.61
C LYS A 190 15.67 11.31 7.35
N GLU A 191 16.57 10.35 7.42
CA GLU A 191 16.37 9.10 8.16
C GLU A 191 16.05 9.38 9.63
N GLN A 192 16.85 10.18 10.32
CA GLN A 192 16.61 10.52 11.72
C GLN A 192 15.25 11.20 11.93
N LYS A 193 14.90 12.18 11.09
CA LYS A 193 13.57 12.83 11.14
C LYS A 193 12.43 11.83 10.87
N THR A 194 12.66 10.88 9.97
CA THR A 194 11.69 9.83 9.66
C THR A 194 11.50 8.91 10.86
N ILE A 195 12.56 8.51 11.56
CA ILE A 195 12.50 7.70 12.79
C ILE A 195 11.68 8.41 13.87
N GLU A 196 11.97 9.69 14.11
CA GLU A 196 11.25 10.49 15.12
C GLU A 196 9.76 10.67 14.78
N ALA A 197 9.45 10.95 13.51
CA ALA A 197 8.07 11.13 13.03
C ALA A 197 7.31 9.79 13.02
N SER A 198 7.96 8.70 12.60
CA SER A 198 7.36 7.36 12.52
C SER A 198 6.93 6.86 13.91
N GLY A 199 7.74 7.10 14.94
CA GLY A 199 7.40 6.72 16.31
C GLY A 199 6.09 7.36 16.80
N LYS A 200 5.85 8.62 16.47
CA LYS A 200 4.60 9.33 16.81
C LYS A 200 3.42 8.82 15.95
N ALA A 201 3.66 8.61 14.66
CA ALA A 201 2.65 8.12 13.72
C ALA A 201 2.20 6.70 14.08
N LEU A 202 3.14 5.79 14.40
CA LEU A 202 2.83 4.42 14.81
C LEU A 202 2.03 4.38 16.11
N LYS A 203 2.41 5.13 17.14
CA LYS A 203 1.65 5.23 18.39
C LYS A 203 0.22 5.72 18.15
N SER A 204 0.05 6.70 17.26
CA SER A 204 -1.28 7.20 16.88
C SER A 204 -2.09 6.15 16.13
N ALA A 205 -1.48 5.44 15.18
CA ALA A 205 -2.12 4.36 14.43
C ALA A 205 -2.50 3.19 15.34
N GLU A 206 -1.64 2.79 16.27
CA GLU A 206 -1.92 1.76 17.28
C GLU A 206 -3.10 2.13 18.17
N LYS A 207 -3.11 3.37 18.71
CA LYS A 207 -4.22 3.87 19.53
C LYS A 207 -5.54 3.86 18.77
N LYS A 208 -5.52 4.31 17.50
CA LYS A 208 -6.71 4.31 16.64
C LYS A 208 -7.19 2.90 16.32
N THR A 209 -6.27 1.97 16.05
CA THR A 209 -6.60 0.55 15.83
C THR A 209 -7.21 -0.07 17.07
N GLN A 210 -6.62 0.14 18.26
CA GLN A 210 -7.17 -0.35 19.52
C GLN A 210 -8.58 0.19 19.79
N GLN A 211 -8.82 1.47 19.49
CA GLN A 211 -10.17 2.05 19.63
C GLN A 211 -11.15 1.36 18.68
N THR A 212 -10.78 1.20 17.40
CA THR A 212 -11.61 0.50 16.41
C THR A 212 -11.94 -0.92 16.85
N LEU A 213 -10.96 -1.67 17.38
CA LEU A 213 -11.19 -3.03 17.90
C LEU A 213 -12.17 -3.05 19.09
N LYS A 214 -12.07 -2.08 20.00
CA LYS A 214 -13.02 -1.93 21.11
C LYS A 214 -14.44 -1.64 20.61
N ASP A 215 -14.56 -0.71 19.65
CA ASP A 215 -15.84 -0.31 19.09
C ASP A 215 -16.51 -1.48 18.35
N VAL A 216 -15.74 -2.26 17.57
CA VAL A 216 -16.22 -3.48 16.90
C VAL A 216 -16.75 -4.50 17.91
N ARG A 217 -16.01 -4.75 19.01
CA ARG A 217 -16.44 -5.68 20.07
C ARG A 217 -17.73 -5.21 20.75
N ILE A 218 -17.83 -3.93 21.10
CA ILE A 218 -19.03 -3.35 21.70
C ILE A 218 -20.22 -3.50 20.76
N GLN A 219 -20.06 -3.13 19.49
CA GLN A 219 -21.12 -3.26 18.48
C GLN A 219 -21.55 -4.71 18.27
N THR A 220 -20.59 -5.65 18.23
CA THR A 220 -20.89 -7.08 18.10
C THR A 220 -21.68 -7.58 19.29
N THR A 221 -21.30 -7.19 20.51
CA THR A 221 -22.03 -7.56 21.74
C THR A 221 -23.45 -7.01 21.74
N ILE A 222 -23.64 -5.73 21.37
CA ILE A 222 -24.94 -5.09 21.27
C ILE A 222 -25.80 -5.79 20.20
N SER A 223 -25.22 -6.06 19.03
CA SER A 223 -25.95 -6.72 17.92
C SER A 223 -26.37 -8.14 18.27
N LYS A 224 -25.58 -8.89 19.05
CA LYS A 224 -25.94 -10.23 19.54
C LYS A 224 -26.98 -10.20 20.65
N ALA A 225 -26.93 -9.22 21.53
CA ALA A 225 -27.87 -9.08 22.66
C ALA A 225 -29.22 -8.54 22.20
N ARG A 226 -29.31 -7.85 21.06
CA ARG A 226 -30.51 -7.23 20.55
C ARG A 226 -31.22 -8.17 19.57
N LYS A 227 -32.53 -8.42 19.82
CA LYS A 227 -33.36 -9.07 18.84
C LYS A 227 -33.58 -8.13 17.65
N VAL A 228 -33.12 -8.53 16.46
CA VAL A 228 -33.33 -7.78 15.22
C VAL A 228 -34.73 -8.03 14.73
N PHE A 229 -35.53 -6.99 14.58
CA PHE A 229 -36.87 -7.11 14.05
C PHE A 229 -36.82 -7.29 12.53
N TRP A 230 -37.79 -8.02 12.00
CA TRP A 230 -37.86 -8.38 10.57
C TRP A 230 -37.90 -7.17 9.61
N PHE A 231 -38.44 -6.03 10.08
CA PHE A 231 -38.54 -4.80 9.30
C PHE A 231 -37.25 -3.97 9.25
N GLU A 232 -36.29 -4.20 10.11
CA GLU A 232 -35.06 -3.39 10.19
C GLU A 232 -34.15 -3.50 8.96
N LYS A 233 -34.36 -4.50 8.11
CA LYS A 233 -33.69 -4.63 6.81
C LYS A 233 -34.15 -3.59 5.79
N PHE A 234 -35.34 -2.98 5.99
CA PHE A 234 -35.88 -1.90 5.17
C PHE A 234 -35.58 -0.53 5.77
N TYR A 235 -35.91 0.55 5.06
CA TYR A 235 -36.17 1.82 5.73
C TYR A 235 -37.40 1.67 6.58
N TRP A 236 -37.39 2.18 7.79
CA TRP A 236 -38.55 2.05 8.67
C TRP A 236 -38.59 3.19 9.67
N PHE A 237 -39.81 3.53 10.08
CA PHE A 237 -40.06 4.35 11.25
C PHE A 237 -41.44 3.95 11.86
N ILE A 238 -41.65 4.39 13.08
CA ILE A 238 -42.95 4.27 13.75
C ILE A 238 -43.52 5.66 13.79
N SER A 239 -44.74 5.81 13.21
CA SER A 239 -45.42 7.11 13.19
C SER A 239 -45.81 7.55 14.61
N SER A 240 -46.10 8.84 14.76
CA SER A 240 -46.56 9.40 16.05
C SER A 240 -47.86 8.73 16.56
N GLU A 241 -48.61 8.04 15.70
CA GLU A 241 -49.80 7.31 16.01
C GLU A 241 -49.60 5.78 16.08
N ASN A 242 -48.32 5.40 16.22
CA ASN A 242 -47.87 4.01 16.47
C ASN A 242 -48.07 3.03 15.29
N PHE A 243 -48.08 3.53 14.05
CA PHE A 243 -48.08 2.67 12.88
C PHE A 243 -46.63 2.43 12.40
N LEU A 244 -46.34 1.16 12.07
CA LEU A 244 -45.04 0.81 11.46
C LEU A 244 -45.08 1.14 9.96
N VAL A 245 -44.18 2.00 9.53
CA VAL A 245 -43.98 2.35 8.13
C VAL A 245 -42.68 1.74 7.66
N ILE A 246 -42.72 1.03 6.52
CA ILE A 246 -41.53 0.39 5.92
C ILE A 246 -41.36 0.83 4.46
N GLY A 247 -40.12 1.05 4.03
CA GLY A 247 -39.79 1.43 2.65
C GLY A 247 -38.62 0.64 2.11
N GLY A 248 -38.60 0.32 0.82
CA GLY A 248 -37.51 -0.38 0.17
C GLY A 248 -36.29 0.51 -0.06
N ARG A 249 -35.10 -0.03 0.12
CA ARG A 249 -33.81 0.64 -0.13
C ARG A 249 -33.37 0.53 -1.58
N ASP A 250 -33.86 -0.49 -2.27
CA ASP A 250 -33.54 -0.81 -3.65
C ASP A 250 -34.72 -1.51 -4.34
N GLN A 251 -34.60 -1.76 -5.65
CA GLN A 251 -35.65 -2.40 -6.43
C GLN A 251 -36.02 -3.80 -5.91
N GLN A 252 -35.03 -4.58 -5.47
CA GLN A 252 -35.28 -5.94 -4.97
C GLN A 252 -36.10 -5.89 -3.65
N GLN A 253 -35.79 -4.94 -2.78
CA GLN A 253 -36.51 -4.72 -1.55
C GLN A 253 -37.94 -4.18 -1.81
N ASN A 254 -38.11 -3.30 -2.80
CA ASN A 254 -39.40 -2.82 -3.23
C ASN A 254 -40.30 -3.99 -3.66
N GLU A 255 -39.78 -4.89 -4.49
CA GLU A 255 -40.53 -6.11 -4.87
C GLU A 255 -40.84 -7.02 -3.67
N LEU A 256 -39.83 -7.16 -2.77
CA LEU A 256 -40.02 -8.00 -1.59
C LEU A 256 -41.09 -7.46 -0.66
N ILE A 257 -41.15 -6.15 -0.45
CA ILE A 257 -42.17 -5.48 0.36
C ILE A 257 -43.55 -5.79 -0.21
N VAL A 258 -43.77 -5.58 -1.51
CA VAL A 258 -45.06 -5.78 -2.17
C VAL A 258 -45.45 -7.27 -2.18
N LYS A 259 -44.55 -8.18 -2.53
CA LYS A 259 -44.84 -9.60 -2.66
C LYS A 259 -45.04 -10.33 -1.34
N ARG A 260 -44.36 -9.93 -0.26
CA ARG A 260 -44.36 -10.70 1.01
C ARG A 260 -44.91 -9.96 2.21
N TYR A 261 -44.78 -8.65 2.24
CA TYR A 261 -45.10 -7.86 3.44
C TYR A 261 -46.32 -6.99 3.31
N LEU A 262 -46.84 -6.73 2.11
CA LEU A 262 -48.09 -6.03 1.90
C LEU A 262 -49.27 -6.97 2.17
N ARG A 263 -50.17 -6.56 3.06
CA ARG A 263 -51.43 -7.26 3.38
C ARG A 263 -52.59 -6.44 2.89
N ALA A 264 -53.76 -7.06 2.78
CA ALA A 264 -54.99 -6.42 2.27
C ALA A 264 -55.43 -5.20 3.08
N THR A 265 -55.09 -5.12 4.36
CA THR A 265 -55.45 -4.02 5.27
C THR A 265 -54.38 -2.92 5.31
N ASP A 266 -53.17 -3.18 4.77
CA ASP A 266 -52.09 -2.21 4.75
C ASP A 266 -52.32 -1.16 3.66
N ILE A 267 -51.73 0.03 3.83
CA ILE A 267 -51.74 1.06 2.79
C ILE A 267 -50.40 1.07 2.07
N TYR A 268 -50.47 1.02 0.74
CA TYR A 268 -49.34 1.17 -0.16
C TYR A 268 -49.19 2.63 -0.61
N VAL A 269 -48.01 3.19 -0.46
CA VAL A 269 -47.68 4.55 -0.87
C VAL A 269 -46.48 4.50 -1.81
N HIS A 270 -46.59 5.20 -2.94
CA HIS A 270 -45.51 5.31 -3.93
C HIS A 270 -45.55 6.66 -4.59
N ALA A 271 -44.41 7.30 -4.78
CA ALA A 271 -44.32 8.53 -5.54
C ALA A 271 -44.39 8.25 -7.05
N GLU A 272 -45.00 9.15 -7.82
CA GLU A 272 -45.11 9.05 -9.29
C GLU A 272 -43.78 9.43 -9.98
N ILE A 273 -42.65 8.91 -9.44
CA ILE A 273 -41.30 9.15 -9.93
C ILE A 273 -40.64 7.79 -10.16
N GLN A 274 -40.03 7.63 -11.31
CA GLN A 274 -39.27 6.41 -11.64
C GLN A 274 -38.13 6.22 -10.64
N GLY A 275 -38.06 5.03 -10.04
CA GLY A 275 -37.02 4.70 -9.03
C GLY A 275 -37.41 5.09 -7.59
N ALA A 276 -38.63 5.56 -7.34
CA ALA A 276 -39.11 5.82 -5.99
C ALA A 276 -39.21 4.54 -5.16
N SER A 277 -39.07 4.67 -3.84
CA SER A 277 -39.23 3.57 -2.91
C SER A 277 -40.70 3.17 -2.78
N SER A 278 -40.99 1.87 -2.76
CA SER A 278 -42.28 1.34 -2.35
C SER A 278 -42.39 1.40 -0.85
N VAL A 279 -43.38 2.13 -0.36
CA VAL A 279 -43.64 2.32 1.08
C VAL A 279 -44.91 1.62 1.46
N VAL A 280 -44.90 0.97 2.62
CA VAL A 280 -46.09 0.29 3.17
C VAL A 280 -46.32 0.72 4.62
N ILE A 281 -47.50 1.20 4.92
CA ILE A 281 -47.98 1.47 6.27
C ILE A 281 -48.69 0.21 6.77
N LYS A 282 -48.13 -0.41 7.80
CA LYS A 282 -48.70 -1.65 8.38
C LYS A 282 -49.92 -1.33 9.21
N ASN A 283 -51.06 -1.84 8.78
CA ASN A 283 -52.34 -1.63 9.45
C ASN A 283 -52.99 -2.96 9.87
N PRO A 284 -52.51 -3.62 10.92
CA PRO A 284 -53.05 -4.91 11.36
C PRO A 284 -54.50 -4.83 11.86
N GLY A 285 -54.94 -3.66 12.27
CA GLY A 285 -56.32 -3.43 12.77
C GLY A 285 -57.36 -3.22 11.67
N GLY A 286 -56.96 -2.94 10.42
CA GLY A 286 -57.85 -2.76 9.27
C GLY A 286 -58.76 -1.53 9.32
N GLY A 287 -58.55 -0.62 10.28
CA GLY A 287 -59.27 0.65 10.35
C GLY A 287 -58.69 1.73 9.42
N GLU A 288 -59.32 2.90 9.42
CA GLU A 288 -58.77 4.05 8.70
C GLU A 288 -57.45 4.50 9.33
N ILE A 289 -56.46 4.84 8.48
CA ILE A 289 -55.19 5.38 8.96
C ILE A 289 -55.35 6.86 9.22
N PRO A 290 -54.96 7.34 10.39
CA PRO A 290 -55.06 8.73 10.73
C PRO A 290 -54.27 9.66 9.77
N PRO A 291 -54.80 10.87 9.45
CA PRO A 291 -54.20 11.78 8.51
C PRO A 291 -52.77 12.19 8.89
N LYS A 292 -52.46 12.20 10.16
CA LYS A 292 -51.13 12.56 10.66
C LYS A 292 -50.05 11.56 10.26
N THR A 293 -50.36 10.25 10.36
CA THR A 293 -49.46 9.17 9.88
C THR A 293 -49.21 9.26 8.36
N LEU A 294 -50.18 9.74 7.58
CA LEU A 294 -50.04 9.93 6.15
C LEU A 294 -49.21 11.17 5.79
N LEU A 295 -49.08 12.13 6.67
CA LEU A 295 -48.27 13.35 6.49
C LEU A 295 -46.80 13.17 6.91
N GLU A 296 -46.51 12.24 7.78
CA GLU A 296 -45.13 11.88 8.22
C GLU A 296 -44.37 11.07 7.17
#